data_d6c1aff2ed027bf3544efca57c57fae9
#
_entry.id   d6c1aff2ed027bf3544efca57c57fae9
#
_cell.length_a   1.000
_cell.length_b   1.000
_cell.length_c   1.000
_cell.angle_alpha   90.00
_cell.angle_beta   90.00
_cell.angle_gamma   90.00
#
_symmetry.space_group_name_H-M   'P 1'
#
loop_
_entity.id
_entity.type
_entity.pdbx_description
1 polymer ?
#
loop_
_entity_poly.entity_id
_entity_poly.type
_entity_poly.pdbx_seq_one_letter_code
_entity_poly.pdbx_strand_id
1 'polypeptide(L)' 'MEYTVIYGVGGGDMEKGMMDISTKVNAMIKEGWEPIGGIASNHSYSFWQAMVRK' A
#
# COMPACT_ATOMS: atom_id res chain seq x y z
N MET A 1 12.67 15.24 -1.74
CA MET A 1 11.95 14.01 -1.29
C MET A 1 10.48 14.08 -1.68
N GLU A 2 9.95 13.02 -2.23
CA GLU A 2 8.54 12.91 -2.56
C GLU A 2 7.85 12.00 -1.56
N TYR A 3 6.58 12.27 -1.29
CA TYR A 3 5.78 11.48 -0.35
C TYR A 3 4.40 11.23 -0.97
N THR A 4 3.92 10.00 -0.87
CA THR A 4 2.57 9.67 -1.32
C THR A 4 2.00 8.55 -0.45
N VAL A 5 0.69 8.40 -0.51
CA VAL A 5 -0.01 7.29 0.15
C VAL A 5 -0.75 6.51 -0.92
N ILE A 6 -0.52 5.21 -0.96
CA ILE A 6 -1.24 4.32 -1.86
C ILE A 6 -2.19 3.45 -1.07
N TYR A 7 -3.19 2.91 -1.71
CA TYR A 7 -4.14 2.05 -1.02
C TYR A 7 -4.50 0.82 -1.85
N GLY A 8 -4.87 -0.24 -1.14
CA GLY A 8 -5.38 -1.46 -1.72
C GLY A 8 -6.78 -1.73 -1.20
N VAL A 9 -7.64 -2.30 -2.03
CA VAL A 9 -9.04 -2.54 -1.69
C VAL A 9 -9.36 -4.02 -1.89
N GLY A 10 -9.95 -4.63 -0.85
CA GLY A 10 -10.32 -6.04 -0.90
C GLY A 10 -11.80 -6.31 -1.04
N GLY A 11 -12.65 -5.28 -0.99
CA GLY A 11 -14.09 -5.45 -1.09
C GLY A 11 -14.67 -6.35 0.00
N GLY A 12 -14.17 -6.22 1.23
CA GLY A 12 -14.60 -7.07 2.34
C GLY A 12 -13.81 -8.37 2.48
N ASP A 13 -12.82 -8.59 1.63
CA ASP A 13 -11.96 -9.77 1.68
C ASP A 13 -10.54 -9.34 2.05
N MET A 14 -10.09 -9.74 3.25
CA MET A 14 -8.79 -9.34 3.77
C MET A 14 -7.64 -9.81 2.86
N GLU A 15 -7.71 -11.04 2.39
CA GLU A 15 -6.65 -11.60 1.56
C GLU A 15 -6.51 -10.85 0.24
N LYS A 16 -7.63 -10.53 -0.40
CA LYS A 16 -7.61 -9.73 -1.64
C LYS A 16 -7.05 -8.34 -1.40
N GLY A 17 -7.42 -7.71 -0.28
CA GLY A 17 -6.90 -6.40 0.08
C GLY A 17 -5.39 -6.43 0.29
N MET A 18 -4.90 -7.44 0.99
CA MET A 18 -3.47 -7.62 1.23
C MET A 18 -2.70 -7.85 -0.07
N MET A 19 -3.25 -8.66 -0.96
CA MET A 19 -2.63 -8.89 -2.27
C MET A 19 -2.61 -7.63 -3.13
N ASP A 20 -3.69 -6.87 -3.10
CA ASP A 20 -3.78 -5.63 -3.88
C ASP A 20 -2.74 -4.61 -3.42
N ILE A 21 -2.65 -4.36 -2.11
CA ILE A 21 -1.67 -3.41 -1.60
C ILE A 21 -0.24 -3.89 -1.83
N SER A 22 0.01 -5.19 -1.68
CA SER A 22 1.34 -5.75 -1.90
C SER A 22 1.78 -5.58 -3.35
N THR A 23 0.88 -5.81 -4.30
CA THR A 23 1.15 -5.62 -5.72
C THR A 23 1.51 -4.16 -6.00
N LYS A 24 0.75 -3.23 -5.43
CA LYS A 24 0.97 -1.80 -5.63
C LYS A 24 2.29 -1.35 -4.99
N VAL A 25 2.59 -1.81 -3.78
CA VAL A 25 3.85 -1.49 -3.12
C VAL A 25 5.04 -2.00 -3.94
N ASN A 26 4.96 -3.24 -4.40
CA ASN A 26 6.05 -3.82 -5.18
C ASN A 26 6.28 -3.05 -6.49
N ALA A 27 5.21 -2.60 -7.15
CA ALA A 27 5.33 -1.80 -8.36
C ALA A 27 6.03 -0.46 -8.06
N MET A 28 5.69 0.16 -6.93
CA MET A 28 6.30 1.42 -6.51
C MET A 28 7.78 1.25 -6.18
N ILE A 29 8.13 0.17 -5.51
CA ILE A 29 9.53 -0.12 -5.17
C ILE A 29 10.38 -0.21 -6.43
N LYS A 30 9.86 -0.80 -7.49
CA LYS A 30 10.58 -0.89 -8.77
C LYS A 30 10.86 0.48 -9.37
N GLU A 31 10.10 1.49 -9.01
CA GLU A 31 10.27 2.87 -9.49
C GLU A 31 11.06 3.73 -8.50
N GLY A 32 11.68 3.13 -7.51
CA GLY A 32 12.53 3.83 -6.56
C GLY A 32 11.85 4.33 -5.30
N TRP A 33 10.58 3.98 -5.10
CA TRP A 33 9.86 4.34 -3.89
C TRP A 33 10.18 3.37 -2.76
N GLU A 34 10.13 3.86 -1.52
CA GLU A 34 10.33 3.05 -0.32
C GLU A 34 9.13 3.17 0.59
N PRO A 35 8.59 2.05 1.11
CA PRO A 35 7.53 2.12 2.11
C PRO A 35 8.08 2.63 3.44
N ILE A 36 7.30 3.45 4.14
CA ILE A 36 7.68 3.93 5.48
C ILE A 36 6.57 3.60 6.46
N GLY A 37 6.95 3.13 7.63
CA GLY A 37 6.01 2.73 8.66
C GLY A 37 5.23 1.47 8.28
N GLY A 38 4.27 1.13 9.10
CA GLY A 38 3.42 -0.03 8.86
C GLY A 38 2.22 0.31 7.99
N ILE A 39 1.47 -0.72 7.64
CA ILE A 39 0.24 -0.59 6.85
C ILE A 39 -0.92 -0.30 7.80
N ALA A 40 -1.76 0.68 7.45
CA ALA A 40 -3.01 0.95 8.14
C ALA A 40 -4.16 0.26 7.39
N SER A 41 -5.21 -0.06 8.12
CA SER A 41 -6.37 -0.74 7.52
C SER A 41 -7.66 -0.27 8.18
N ASN A 42 -8.79 -0.59 7.55
CA ASN A 42 -10.12 -0.31 8.09
C ASN A 42 -11.00 -1.56 8.11
N HIS A 43 -12.27 -1.39 8.49
CA HIS A 43 -13.23 -2.51 8.62
C HIS A 43 -13.54 -3.21 7.29
N SER A 44 -13.38 -2.52 6.17
CA SER A 44 -13.68 -3.08 4.85
C SER A 44 -12.46 -3.75 4.22
N TYR A 45 -11.41 -3.95 5.02
CA TYR A 45 -10.14 -4.50 4.55
C TYR A 45 -9.53 -3.71 3.40
N SER A 46 -9.65 -2.38 3.50
CA SER A 46 -8.83 -1.48 2.69
C SER A 46 -7.54 -1.20 3.46
N PHE A 47 -6.44 -1.14 2.75
CA PHE A 47 -5.12 -0.97 3.35
C PHE A 47 -4.42 0.22 2.74
N TRP A 48 -3.64 0.95 3.54
CA TRP A 48 -2.88 2.12 3.11
C TRP A 48 -1.42 1.95 3.46
N GLN A 49 -0.56 2.45 2.59
CA GLN A 49 0.88 2.45 2.84
C GLN A 49 1.46 3.78 2.37
N ALA A 50 2.20 4.43 3.25
CA ALA A 50 2.95 5.64 2.89
C ALA A 50 4.23 5.22 2.18
N MET A 51 4.56 5.97 1.13
CA MET A 51 5.75 5.72 0.31
C MET A 51 6.53 7.02 0.16
N VAL A 52 7.85 6.92 0.16
CA VAL A 52 8.73 8.08 -0.09
C VAL A 52 9.72 7.75 -1.19
N ARG A 53 10.16 8.80 -1.88
CA ARG A 53 11.18 8.68 -2.91
C ARG A 53 12.08 9.92 -2.84
N LYS A 54 13.38 9.71 -2.92
CA LYS A 54 14.37 10.79 -2.92
C LYS A 54 14.37 11.56 -4.24
#